data_69b4cc4751b3c873e909b84525918cf4
#
_entry.id   69b4cc4751b3c873e909b84525918cf4
#
_cell.length_a   1.000
_cell.length_b   1.000
_cell.length_c   1.000
_cell.angle_alpha   90.00
_cell.angle_beta   90.00
_cell.angle_gamma   90.00
#
_symmetry.space_group_name_H-M   'P 1'
#
loop_
_entity.id
_entity.type
_entity.pdbx_description
1 polymer ?
#
loop_
_entity_poly.entity_id
_entity_poly.type
_entity_poly.pdbx_seq_one_letter_code
_entity_poly.pdbx_strand_id
1 'polypeptide(L)'
;TKRTGTELRVIPLTVHYNRITYEDYCFMQTHSITLGRNIPNSGKVTKQMWNDFVVRDVLPLLEYATITEGTGIYKGELEQCMVLSVTTDDHQVISNLKEVGQRYKISFNQDCILYSTTVNAEFILT
;
A
#
# COMPACT_ATOMS: atom_id res chain seq x y z
N THR A 1 10.81 -15.06 8.76
CA THR A 1 11.19 -14.83 8.43
C THR A 1 11.50 -14.66 8.05
N LYS A 2 11.65 -14.82 7.91
CA LYS A 2 12.09 -14.63 7.55
C LYS A 2 12.34 -13.98 6.98
N ARG A 3 12.46 -13.55 6.62
CA ARG A 3 12.67 -12.72 6.20
C ARG A 3 13.54 -12.50 5.58
N THR A 4 13.78 -12.79 5.24
CA THR A 4 14.45 -12.59 4.78
C THR A 4 14.84 -12.10 4.28
N GLY A 5 14.64 -11.71 4.26
CA GLY A 5 14.86 -11.28 4.03
C GLY A 5 15.21 -10.61 4.17
N THR A 6 15.33 -10.54 4.15
CA THR A 6 15.54 -10.03 4.49
C THR A 6 15.83 -9.76 5.03
N GLU A 7 15.74 -9.89 5.15
CA GLU A 7 15.69 -9.71 5.94
C GLU A 7 15.91 -9.08 6.56
N LEU A 8 15.78 -8.31 6.29
CA LEU A 8 15.95 -7.93 7.44
C LEU A 8 15.44 -8.73 8.23
N ARG A 9 15.41 -9.42 8.38
CA ARG A 9 14.93 -10.05 9.18
C ARG A 9 15.01 -9.75 10.20
N VAL A 10 14.33 -9.78 10.44
CA VAL A 10 14.58 -9.43 11.63
C VAL A 10 15.64 -10.21 12.10
N ILE A 11 16.75 -9.66 12.23
CA ILE A 11 17.66 -10.29 12.88
C ILE A 11 17.53 -10.06 14.22
N PRO A 12 17.24 -10.92 15.02
CA PRO A 12 17.08 -10.62 16.38
C PRO A 12 18.43 -10.37 16.91
N LEU A 13 18.61 -9.20 17.34
CA LEU A 13 19.71 -8.92 18.11
C LEU A 13 19.42 -9.41 19.43
N THR A 14 20.09 -10.38 19.83
CA THR A 14 19.86 -10.87 21.16
C THR A 14 20.79 -10.23 22.15
N VAL A 15 21.48 -9.23 21.74
CA VAL A 15 22.36 -8.58 22.64
C VAL A 15 21.60 -7.63 23.50
N HIS A 16 21.66 -7.79 24.78
CA HIS A 16 20.93 -6.97 25.70
C HIS A 16 21.88 -6.13 26.50
N TYR A 17 22.37 -5.09 25.93
CA TYR A 17 23.11 -4.12 26.69
C TYR A 17 22.10 -3.06 27.12
N ASN A 18 22.54 -1.98 27.61
CA ASN A 18 21.65 -0.89 27.94
C ASN A 18 21.30 -0.15 26.68
N ARG A 19 20.84 -0.86 25.69
CA ARG A 19 20.48 -0.26 24.44
C ARG A 19 19.31 -1.02 23.89
N ILE A 20 18.62 -0.38 22.97
CA ILE A 20 17.51 -0.96 22.32
C ILE A 20 18.01 -2.09 21.45
N THR A 21 17.42 -3.25 21.58
CA THR A 21 17.74 -4.36 20.71
C THR A 21 16.95 -4.24 19.45
N TYR A 22 17.31 -5.02 18.46
CA TYR A 22 16.60 -5.04 17.21
C TYR A 22 15.15 -5.47 17.41
N GLU A 23 14.88 -6.21 18.46
CA GLU A 23 13.52 -6.67 18.74
C GLU A 23 12.60 -5.58 19.21
N ASP A 24 13.15 -4.47 19.71
CA ASP A 24 12.33 -3.36 20.15
C ASP A 24 11.86 -2.48 19.01
N TYR A 25 12.39 -2.69 17.82
CA TYR A 25 12.00 -1.93 16.63
C TYR A 25 11.71 -2.88 15.51
N CYS A 26 10.73 -2.52 14.73
CA CYS A 26 10.41 -3.26 13.53
C CYS A 26 10.50 -2.28 12.36
N PHE A 27 11.52 -2.44 11.54
CA PHE A 27 11.77 -1.53 10.43
C PHE A 27 11.06 -2.03 9.19
N MET A 28 10.20 -1.21 8.64
CA MET A 28 9.38 -1.55 7.50
C MET A 28 9.32 -0.37 6.56
N GLN A 29 8.75 -0.61 5.41
CA GLN A 29 8.49 0.44 4.45
C GLN A 29 7.00 0.58 4.26
N THR A 30 6.57 1.79 3.98
CA THR A 30 5.18 2.03 3.63
C THR A 30 5.08 2.06 2.11
N HIS A 31 4.22 1.21 1.61
CA HIS A 31 3.96 1.09 0.18
C HIS A 31 2.57 1.60 -0.10
N SER A 32 2.42 2.41 -1.13
CA SER A 32 1.13 3.01 -1.43
C SER A 32 0.83 2.92 -2.91
N ILE A 33 -0.44 2.72 -3.23
CA ILE A 33 -0.91 2.89 -4.60
C ILE A 33 -1.95 4.00 -4.58
N THR A 34 -1.90 4.84 -5.60
CA THR A 34 -2.85 5.93 -5.76
C THR A 34 -3.74 5.61 -6.96
N LEU A 35 -5.03 5.55 -6.71
CA LEU A 35 -6.02 5.13 -7.69
C LEU A 35 -6.90 6.32 -8.05
N GLY A 36 -6.72 6.85 -9.26
CA GLY A 36 -7.52 7.96 -9.72
C GLY A 36 -8.95 7.55 -9.98
N ARG A 37 -9.89 8.44 -9.74
CA ARG A 37 -11.30 8.13 -9.91
C ARG A 37 -11.88 8.64 -11.21
N ASN A 38 -11.11 9.37 -12.02
CA ASN A 38 -11.58 9.72 -13.34
C ASN A 38 -11.40 8.54 -14.28
N ILE A 39 -12.45 8.19 -15.00
CA ILE A 39 -12.38 7.13 -15.98
C ILE A 39 -12.23 7.79 -17.34
N PRO A 40 -11.16 7.52 -18.08
CA PRO A 40 -10.97 8.16 -19.39
C PRO A 40 -12.19 7.97 -20.27
N ASN A 41 -12.76 9.09 -20.72
CA ASN A 41 -13.91 9.12 -21.62
C ASN A 41 -15.20 8.52 -21.05
N SER A 42 -15.29 8.35 -19.73
CA SER A 42 -16.44 7.65 -19.15
C SER A 42 -16.89 8.15 -17.79
N GLY A 43 -16.53 9.35 -17.43
CA GLY A 43 -16.95 9.89 -16.13
C GLY A 43 -16.07 9.49 -15.00
N LYS A 44 -16.65 9.07 -13.88
CA LYS A 44 -15.90 8.81 -12.67
C LYS A 44 -16.26 7.48 -12.04
N VAL A 45 -15.32 6.93 -11.28
CA VAL A 45 -15.60 5.81 -10.40
C VAL A 45 -16.50 6.35 -9.28
N THR A 46 -17.73 5.91 -9.23
CA THR A 46 -18.67 6.35 -8.21
C THR A 46 -18.34 5.69 -6.89
N LYS A 47 -18.96 6.19 -5.82
CA LYS A 47 -18.75 5.58 -4.52
C LYS A 47 -19.21 4.12 -4.50
N GLN A 48 -20.32 3.83 -5.17
CA GLN A 48 -20.81 2.46 -5.25
C GLN A 48 -19.83 1.57 -6.00
N MET A 49 -19.30 2.05 -7.12
CA MET A 49 -18.33 1.30 -7.91
C MET A 49 -17.06 1.03 -7.08
N TRP A 50 -16.63 2.03 -6.33
CA TRP A 50 -15.48 1.87 -5.44
C TRP A 50 -15.74 0.84 -4.36
N ASN A 51 -16.90 0.92 -3.71
CA ASN A 51 -17.24 -0.04 -2.65
C ASN A 51 -17.30 -1.46 -3.18
N ASP A 52 -17.88 -1.63 -4.38
CA ASP A 52 -17.95 -2.96 -5.00
C ASP A 52 -16.55 -3.48 -5.32
N PHE A 53 -15.69 -2.59 -5.78
CA PHE A 53 -14.29 -2.97 -6.05
C PHE A 53 -13.58 -3.40 -4.77
N VAL A 54 -13.77 -2.66 -3.68
CA VAL A 54 -13.14 -3.00 -2.40
C VAL A 54 -13.56 -4.40 -1.96
N VAL A 55 -14.84 -4.69 -2.01
CA VAL A 55 -15.34 -5.99 -1.58
C VAL A 55 -14.85 -7.12 -2.48
N ARG A 56 -14.82 -6.88 -3.78
CA ARG A 56 -14.47 -7.92 -4.73
C ARG A 56 -12.97 -8.13 -4.87
N ASP A 57 -12.20 -7.04 -4.87
CA ASP A 57 -10.79 -7.11 -5.27
C ASP A 57 -9.79 -6.69 -4.20
N VAL A 58 -10.19 -5.91 -3.21
CA VAL A 58 -9.26 -5.45 -2.18
C VAL A 58 -9.26 -6.36 -0.97
N LEU A 59 -10.44 -6.58 -0.41
CA LEU A 59 -10.56 -7.38 0.82
C LEU A 59 -10.01 -8.81 0.68
N PRO A 60 -10.18 -9.49 -0.45
CA PRO A 60 -9.62 -10.83 -0.58
C PRO A 60 -8.10 -10.86 -0.66
N LEU A 61 -7.46 -9.75 -1.02
CA LEU A 61 -6.02 -9.70 -1.23
C LEU A 61 -5.26 -9.07 -0.07
N LEU A 62 -5.88 -8.15 0.66
CA LEU A 62 -5.17 -7.40 1.69
C LEU A 62 -5.81 -7.62 3.04
N GLU A 63 -5.05 -8.21 3.93
CA GLU A 63 -5.47 -8.46 5.30
C GLU A 63 -5.47 -7.17 6.11
N TYR A 64 -4.59 -6.25 5.76
CA TYR A 64 -4.53 -4.94 6.40
C TYR A 64 -4.09 -3.90 5.38
N ALA A 65 -4.64 -2.73 5.51
CA ALA A 65 -4.27 -1.57 4.68
C ALA A 65 -5.00 -0.36 5.23
N THR A 66 -4.53 0.81 4.87
CA THR A 66 -5.23 2.05 5.16
C THR A 66 -5.72 2.64 3.85
N ILE A 67 -6.98 3.06 3.82
CA ILE A 67 -7.55 3.69 2.64
C ILE A 67 -7.84 5.13 2.99
N THR A 68 -7.32 6.05 2.19
CA THR A 68 -7.60 7.47 2.36
C THR A 68 -8.08 8.07 1.05
N GLU A 69 -8.92 9.09 1.16
CA GLU A 69 -9.35 9.84 0.00
C GLU A 69 -8.45 11.04 -0.16
N GLY A 70 -8.20 11.43 -1.40
CA GLY A 70 -7.38 12.58 -1.68
C GLY A 70 -7.78 13.24 -2.97
N THR A 71 -7.14 14.36 -3.25
CA THR A 71 -7.30 15.05 -4.52
C THR A 71 -5.91 15.21 -5.11
N GLY A 72 -5.76 14.75 -6.33
CA GLY A 72 -4.51 14.85 -7.04
C GLY A 72 -4.63 15.72 -8.26
N ILE A 73 -3.52 15.90 -8.95
CA ILE A 73 -3.49 16.58 -10.22
C ILE A 73 -2.88 15.60 -11.22
N TYR A 74 -3.61 15.38 -12.30
CA TYR A 74 -3.13 14.50 -13.34
C TYR A 74 -3.38 15.17 -14.69
N LYS A 75 -2.33 15.32 -15.48
CA LYS A 75 -2.39 16.00 -16.78
C LYS A 75 -3.05 17.38 -16.67
N GLY A 76 -2.72 18.10 -15.59
CA GLY A 76 -3.20 19.46 -15.40
C GLY A 76 -4.62 19.60 -14.87
N GLU A 77 -5.26 18.46 -14.52
CA GLU A 77 -6.64 18.51 -14.03
C GLU A 77 -6.72 17.95 -12.63
N LEU A 78 -7.63 18.48 -11.85
CA LEU A 78 -7.89 17.95 -10.53
C LEU A 78 -8.61 16.61 -10.66
N GLU A 79 -8.20 15.66 -9.85
CA GLU A 79 -8.79 14.34 -9.86
C GLU A 79 -8.90 13.84 -8.44
N GLN A 80 -10.08 13.38 -8.07
CA GLN A 80 -10.22 12.68 -6.80
C GLN A 80 -9.56 11.32 -6.90
N CYS A 81 -8.98 10.87 -5.81
CA CYS A 81 -8.29 9.60 -5.81
C CYS A 81 -8.46 8.89 -4.49
N MET A 82 -8.22 7.59 -4.52
CA MET A 82 -8.15 6.75 -3.33
C MET A 82 -6.72 6.28 -3.18
N VAL A 83 -6.21 6.32 -1.96
CA VAL A 83 -4.85 5.88 -1.69
C VAL A 83 -4.92 4.70 -0.75
N LEU A 84 -4.32 3.60 -1.15
CA LEU A 84 -4.20 2.42 -0.31
C LEU A 84 -2.75 2.30 0.13
N SER A 85 -2.54 2.17 1.44
CA SER A 85 -1.20 2.11 2.01
C SER A 85 -1.06 0.90 2.91
N VAL A 86 0.08 0.24 2.81
CA VAL A 86 0.43 -0.85 3.72
C VAL A 86 1.85 -0.59 4.21
N THR A 87 2.09 -0.80 5.49
CA THR A 87 3.42 -0.73 6.06
C THR A 87 3.82 -2.15 6.40
N THR A 88 4.83 -2.66 5.70
CA THR A 88 5.15 -4.07 5.79
C THR A 88 6.56 -4.35 5.28
N ASP A 89 7.11 -5.50 5.67
CA ASP A 89 8.30 -6.04 5.05
C ASP A 89 7.98 -7.34 4.31
N ASP A 90 6.71 -7.71 4.27
CA ASP A 90 6.27 -8.96 3.64
C ASP A 90 6.10 -8.75 2.14
N HIS A 91 6.92 -9.41 1.35
CA HIS A 91 6.88 -9.28 -0.10
C HIS A 91 5.56 -9.73 -0.71
N GLN A 92 4.88 -10.68 -0.06
CA GLN A 92 3.59 -11.13 -0.57
C GLN A 92 2.53 -10.03 -0.42
N VAL A 93 2.57 -9.30 0.69
CA VAL A 93 1.65 -8.19 0.90
C VAL A 93 1.92 -7.10 -0.13
N ILE A 94 3.19 -6.81 -0.40
CA ILE A 94 3.55 -5.82 -1.40
C ILE A 94 3.06 -6.26 -2.78
N SER A 95 3.25 -7.52 -3.12
CA SER A 95 2.79 -8.08 -4.38
C SER A 95 1.27 -8.00 -4.49
N ASN A 96 0.57 -8.29 -3.40
CA ASN A 96 -0.89 -8.22 -3.39
C ASN A 96 -1.38 -6.78 -3.56
N LEU A 97 -0.68 -5.81 -2.96
CA LEU A 97 -1.04 -4.41 -3.16
C LEU A 97 -0.91 -4.01 -4.63
N LYS A 98 0.16 -4.45 -5.28
CA LYS A 98 0.35 -4.18 -6.70
C LYS A 98 -0.72 -4.86 -7.54
N GLU A 99 -1.15 -6.04 -7.14
CA GLU A 99 -2.21 -6.75 -7.83
C GLU A 99 -3.54 -5.99 -7.74
N VAL A 100 -3.83 -5.40 -6.58
CA VAL A 100 -5.01 -4.55 -6.43
C VAL A 100 -4.95 -3.41 -7.44
N GLY A 101 -3.78 -2.78 -7.57
CA GLY A 101 -3.59 -1.70 -8.54
C GLY A 101 -3.85 -2.16 -9.96
N GLN A 102 -3.36 -3.34 -10.33
CA GLN A 102 -3.59 -3.88 -11.67
C GLN A 102 -5.06 -4.16 -11.93
N ARG A 103 -5.76 -4.72 -10.95
CA ARG A 103 -7.20 -4.98 -11.09
C ARG A 103 -8.00 -3.69 -11.25
N TYR A 104 -7.61 -2.65 -10.49
CA TYR A 104 -8.25 -1.36 -10.61
C TYR A 104 -8.03 -0.77 -12.00
N LYS A 105 -6.79 -0.83 -12.48
CA LYS A 105 -6.45 -0.32 -13.79
C LYS A 105 -7.29 -0.98 -14.89
N ILE A 106 -7.46 -2.29 -14.81
CA ILE A 106 -8.24 -3.03 -15.79
C ILE A 106 -9.72 -2.73 -15.65
N SER A 107 -10.23 -2.72 -14.42
CA SER A 107 -11.66 -2.52 -14.18
C SER A 107 -12.16 -1.16 -14.62
N PHE A 108 -11.31 -0.13 -14.45
CA PHE A 108 -11.72 1.25 -14.68
C PHE A 108 -10.91 1.94 -15.78
N ASN A 109 -10.26 1.14 -16.62
CA ASN A 109 -9.56 1.64 -17.80
C ASN A 109 -8.61 2.79 -17.50
N GLN A 110 -7.79 2.62 -16.48
CA GLN A 110 -6.85 3.66 -16.07
C GLN A 110 -5.60 3.64 -16.92
N ASP A 111 -5.04 4.82 -17.19
CA ASP A 111 -3.78 4.93 -17.93
C ASP A 111 -2.63 4.33 -17.15
N CYS A 112 -2.59 4.61 -15.85
CA CYS A 112 -1.52 4.13 -15.01
C CYS A 112 -1.95 4.16 -13.55
N ILE A 113 -1.16 3.50 -12.72
CA ILE A 113 -1.34 3.50 -11.26
C ILE A 113 -0.04 3.98 -10.67
N LEU A 114 -0.10 4.94 -9.78
CA LEU A 114 1.09 5.40 -9.09
C LEU A 114 1.39 4.48 -7.91
N TYR A 115 2.59 3.93 -7.91
CA TYR A 115 3.08 3.16 -6.77
C TYR A 115 4.25 3.91 -6.16
N SER A 116 4.24 4.05 -4.85
CA SER A 116 5.33 4.74 -4.16
C SER A 116 5.71 4.00 -2.89
N THR A 117 6.93 4.22 -2.46
CA THR A 117 7.48 3.60 -1.26
C THR A 117 8.12 4.66 -0.41
N THR A 118 7.82 4.64 0.88
CA THR A 118 8.49 5.48 1.85
C THR A 118 9.56 4.66 2.54
N VAL A 119 10.75 5.20 2.57
CA VAL A 119 11.87 4.53 3.21
C VAL A 119 11.88 4.90 4.69
N ASN A 120 12.40 4.03 5.52
CA ASN A 120 12.63 4.29 6.95
C ASN A 120 11.38 4.40 7.81
N ALA A 121 10.33 3.67 7.46
CA ALA A 121 9.20 3.54 8.37
C ALA A 121 9.56 2.52 9.43
N GLU A 122 9.13 2.76 10.66
CA GLU A 122 9.37 1.81 11.74
C GLU A 122 8.22 1.81 12.72
N PHE A 123 8.01 0.65 13.33
CA PHE A 123 7.12 0.56 14.48
C PHE A 123 8.00 0.47 15.71
N ILE A 124 7.71 1.28 16.70
CA ILE A 124 8.45 1.24 17.96
C ILE A 124 7.64 0.37 18.91
N LEU A 125 8.29 -0.71 19.34
CA LEU A 125 7.62 -1.69 20.19
C LEU A 125 8.07 -1.48 21.62
N THR A 126 7.42 -0.64 22.34
CA THR A 126 7.80 -0.37 23.74
C THR A 126 6.72 -0.79 24.69
#